data_07ea56bec64da8eeb55f53a228d52307
#
_entry.id   07ea56bec64da8eeb55f53a228d52307
#
_cell.length_a   1.000
_cell.length_b   1.000
_cell.length_c   1.000
_cell.angle_alpha   90.00
_cell.angle_beta   90.00
_cell.angle_gamma   90.00
#
_symmetry.space_group_name_H-M   'P 1'
#
loop_
_entity.id
_entity.type
_entity.pdbx_description
1 polymer ?
#
loop_
_entity_poly.entity_id
_entity_poly.type
_entity_poly.pdbx_seq_one_letter_code
_entity_poly.pdbx_strand_id
1 'polypeptide(L)'
;TGVGVCMPIIMIVSAFAALVSSGGAPRASIYMGKQDNDSAEQILGNCFSLQIVVSLFLTVILLIFGKDLLLAFGASENTIGYATDYMRIYAFGTLFVQLTLGMNAFVTAQGFTKISMLSVLIGAICNIVLDPVFIFGFHMGVKGAALATVLSQAISTIWVVLFLCGKKTQIRL
;
A
#
# COMPACT_ATOMS: atom_id res chain seq x y z
N THR A 1 -9.54 11.07 17.62
CA THR A 1 -10.23 11.35 16.38
C THR A 1 -10.57 10.09 15.60
N GLY A 2 -11.52 10.19 14.65
CA GLY A 2 -11.91 9.04 13.84
C GLY A 2 -10.77 8.43 13.03
N VAL A 3 -9.86 9.25 12.51
CA VAL A 3 -8.69 8.78 11.74
C VAL A 3 -7.72 8.03 12.66
N GLY A 4 -7.54 8.52 13.89
CA GLY A 4 -6.65 7.86 14.86
C GLY A 4 -7.09 6.44 15.22
N VAL A 5 -8.39 6.18 15.24
CA VAL A 5 -8.93 4.84 15.49
C VAL A 5 -8.60 3.88 14.35
N CYS A 6 -8.43 4.39 13.13
CA CYS A 6 -8.06 3.57 11.96
C CYS A 6 -6.57 3.19 11.94
N MET A 7 -5.72 3.85 12.71
CA MET A 7 -4.28 3.61 12.67
C MET A 7 -3.88 2.16 12.93
N PRO A 8 -4.45 1.44 13.93
CA PRO A 8 -4.12 0.01 14.10
C PRO A 8 -4.44 -0.82 12.86
N ILE A 9 -5.53 -0.52 12.17
CA ILE A 9 -5.92 -1.23 10.95
C ILE A 9 -4.93 -0.95 9.82
N ILE A 10 -4.51 0.31 9.67
CA ILE A 10 -3.48 0.70 8.69
C ILE A 10 -2.18 -0.05 8.98
N MET A 11 -1.80 -0.17 10.24
CA MET A 11 -0.61 -0.93 10.65
C MET A 11 -0.72 -2.41 10.31
N ILE A 12 -1.89 -3.01 10.50
CA ILE A 12 -2.12 -4.42 10.15
C ILE A 12 -1.97 -4.63 8.65
N VAL A 13 -2.56 -3.76 7.84
CA VAL A 13 -2.44 -3.81 6.38
C VAL A 13 -0.98 -3.71 5.96
N SER A 14 -0.24 -2.77 6.53
CA SER A 14 1.19 -2.58 6.25
C SER A 14 2.01 -3.79 6.68
N ALA A 15 1.66 -4.42 7.80
CA ALA A 15 2.34 -5.62 8.30
C ALA A 15 2.19 -6.81 7.34
N PHE A 16 1.00 -7.00 6.74
CA PHE A 16 0.81 -8.05 5.74
C PHE A 16 1.65 -7.79 4.49
N ALA A 17 1.73 -6.54 4.04
CA ALA A 17 2.59 -6.16 2.92
C ALA A 17 4.06 -6.46 3.22
N ALA A 18 4.52 -6.09 4.41
CA ALA A 18 5.89 -6.33 4.86
C ALA A 18 6.19 -7.82 4.99
N LEU A 19 5.22 -8.60 5.45
CA LEU A 19 5.38 -10.06 5.59
C LEU A 19 5.69 -10.70 4.25
N VAL A 20 4.94 -10.37 3.21
CA VAL A 20 5.15 -10.92 1.87
C VAL A 20 6.48 -10.44 1.29
N SER A 21 6.78 -9.14 1.38
CA SER A 21 8.02 -8.59 0.82
C SER A 21 9.25 -9.07 1.57
N SER A 22 9.18 -9.20 2.90
CA SER A 22 10.30 -9.71 3.71
C SER A 22 10.61 -11.16 3.42
N GLY A 23 9.60 -11.94 3.01
CA GLY A 23 9.81 -13.32 2.59
C GLY A 23 10.35 -13.44 1.17
N GLY A 24 9.93 -12.56 0.28
CA GLY A 24 10.23 -12.66 -1.15
C GLY A 24 11.48 -11.90 -1.61
N ALA A 25 11.64 -10.64 -1.20
CA ALA A 25 12.73 -9.80 -1.69
C ALA A 25 14.13 -10.34 -1.38
N PRO A 26 14.43 -10.83 -0.15
CA PRO A 26 15.75 -11.43 0.11
C PRO A 26 16.00 -12.67 -0.73
N ARG A 27 14.98 -13.50 -0.95
CA ARG A 27 15.10 -14.70 -1.79
C ARG A 27 15.39 -14.34 -3.24
N ALA A 28 14.69 -13.33 -3.76
CA ALA A 28 14.95 -12.81 -5.09
C ALA A 28 16.39 -12.28 -5.21
N SER A 29 16.88 -11.58 -4.19
CA SER A 29 18.26 -11.08 -4.14
C SER A 29 19.28 -12.21 -4.21
N ILE A 30 19.04 -13.31 -3.50
CA ILE A 30 19.91 -14.48 -3.51
C ILE A 30 20.00 -15.05 -4.92
N TYR A 31 18.86 -15.23 -5.60
CA TYR A 31 18.85 -15.76 -6.97
C TYR A 31 19.50 -14.81 -7.98
N MET A 32 19.31 -13.51 -7.81
CA MET A 32 19.99 -12.52 -8.64
C MET A 32 21.52 -12.59 -8.47
N GLY A 33 21.99 -12.80 -7.23
CA GLY A 33 23.41 -12.98 -6.93
C GLY A 33 23.98 -14.22 -7.55
N LYS A 34 23.17 -15.27 -7.77
CA LYS A 34 23.54 -16.50 -8.45
C LYS A 34 23.39 -16.40 -9.97
N GLN A 35 23.00 -15.25 -10.49
CA GLN A 35 22.70 -14.99 -11.89
C GLN A 35 21.50 -15.81 -12.41
N ASP A 36 20.64 -16.29 -11.50
CA ASP A 36 19.42 -16.99 -11.83
C ASP A 36 18.23 -16.01 -11.82
N ASN A 37 18.20 -15.14 -12.83
CA ASN A 37 17.16 -14.12 -12.92
C ASN A 37 15.77 -14.71 -13.16
N ASP A 38 15.69 -15.87 -13.82
CA ASP A 38 14.39 -16.52 -14.07
C ASP A 38 13.70 -16.91 -12.77
N SER A 39 14.44 -17.51 -11.83
CA SER A 39 13.90 -17.86 -10.51
C SER A 39 13.54 -16.60 -9.71
N ALA A 40 14.36 -15.54 -9.80
CA ALA A 40 14.08 -14.28 -9.14
C ALA A 40 12.79 -13.63 -9.69
N GLU A 41 12.59 -13.68 -11.01
CA GLU A 41 11.37 -13.16 -11.64
C GLU A 41 10.14 -13.95 -11.22
N GLN A 42 10.25 -15.27 -11.06
CA GLN A 42 9.17 -16.10 -10.56
C GLN A 42 8.78 -15.71 -9.14
N ILE A 43 9.76 -15.45 -8.29
CA ILE A 43 9.50 -14.98 -6.91
C ILE A 43 8.79 -13.63 -6.94
N LEU A 44 9.26 -12.69 -7.77
CA LEU A 44 8.63 -11.38 -7.92
C LEU A 44 7.18 -11.52 -8.38
N GLY A 45 6.91 -12.32 -9.40
CA GLY A 45 5.57 -12.56 -9.92
C GLY A 45 4.66 -13.23 -8.89
N ASN A 46 5.18 -14.22 -8.17
CA ASN A 46 4.43 -14.90 -7.12
C ASN A 46 4.09 -13.95 -5.98
N CYS A 47 5.03 -13.10 -5.56
CA CYS A 47 4.78 -12.11 -4.53
C CYS A 47 3.77 -11.05 -4.98
N PHE A 48 3.85 -10.63 -6.24
CA PHE A 48 2.87 -9.70 -6.83
C PHE A 48 1.46 -10.29 -6.78
N SER A 49 1.31 -11.55 -7.22
CA SER A 49 0.03 -12.25 -7.19
C SER A 49 -0.47 -12.43 -5.76
N LEU A 50 0.41 -12.80 -4.83
CA LEU A 50 0.08 -12.97 -3.43
C LEU A 50 -0.35 -11.65 -2.80
N GLN A 51 0.31 -10.54 -3.14
CA GLN A 51 -0.09 -9.21 -2.67
C GLN A 51 -1.52 -8.86 -3.13
N ILE A 52 -1.85 -9.17 -4.37
CA ILE A 52 -3.20 -8.93 -4.90
C ILE A 52 -4.22 -9.77 -4.13
N VAL A 53 -3.96 -11.06 -3.92
CA VAL A 53 -4.86 -11.95 -3.19
C VAL A 53 -5.04 -11.47 -1.75
N VAL A 54 -3.95 -11.14 -1.07
CA VAL A 54 -4.00 -10.64 0.32
C VAL A 54 -4.77 -9.33 0.38
N SER A 55 -4.56 -8.43 -0.59
CA SER A 55 -5.27 -7.15 -0.60
C SER A 55 -6.77 -7.31 -0.81
N LEU A 56 -7.18 -8.23 -1.70
CA LEU A 56 -8.61 -8.53 -1.90
C LEU A 56 -9.23 -9.11 -0.63
N PHE A 57 -8.52 -10.03 0.03
CA PHE A 57 -8.96 -10.64 1.28
C PHE A 57 -9.11 -9.58 2.38
N LEU A 58 -8.11 -8.71 2.53
CA LEU A 58 -8.16 -7.62 3.52
C LEU A 58 -9.28 -6.63 3.21
N THR A 59 -9.48 -6.31 1.92
CA THR A 59 -10.56 -5.41 1.51
C THR A 59 -11.92 -5.97 1.92
N VAL A 60 -12.16 -7.26 1.65
CA VAL A 60 -13.42 -7.92 2.01
C VAL A 60 -13.61 -7.90 3.53
N ILE A 61 -12.59 -8.25 4.29
CA ILE A 61 -12.66 -8.24 5.76
C ILE A 61 -12.96 -6.84 6.28
N LEU A 62 -12.27 -5.83 5.76
CA LEU A 62 -12.46 -4.45 6.23
C LEU A 62 -13.84 -3.91 5.86
N LEU A 63 -14.41 -4.31 4.73
CA LEU A 63 -15.74 -3.87 4.33
C LEU A 63 -16.84 -4.55 5.14
N ILE A 64 -16.66 -5.84 5.48
CA ILE A 64 -17.66 -6.62 6.23
C ILE A 64 -17.54 -6.35 7.72
N PHE A 65 -16.35 -6.42 8.28
CA PHE A 65 -16.09 -6.34 9.72
C PHE A 65 -15.51 -5.00 10.17
N GLY A 66 -15.39 -4.04 9.27
CA GLY A 66 -14.71 -2.78 9.56
C GLY A 66 -15.28 -2.04 10.77
N LYS A 67 -16.60 -1.94 10.84
CA LYS A 67 -17.27 -1.26 11.96
C LYS A 67 -16.98 -1.96 13.29
N ASP A 68 -17.06 -3.29 13.31
CA ASP A 68 -16.80 -4.08 14.50
C ASP A 68 -15.34 -3.93 14.94
N LEU A 69 -14.42 -3.94 13.99
CA LEU A 69 -13.00 -3.75 14.27
C LEU A 69 -12.73 -2.35 14.84
N LEU A 70 -13.37 -1.32 14.29
CA LEU A 70 -13.22 0.05 14.79
C LEU A 70 -13.74 0.19 16.22
N LEU A 71 -14.87 -0.43 16.52
CA LEU A 71 -15.41 -0.44 17.87
C LEU A 71 -14.48 -1.17 18.83
N ALA A 72 -13.90 -2.29 18.38
CA ALA A 72 -12.91 -3.04 19.16
C ALA A 72 -11.65 -2.23 19.46
N PHE A 73 -11.25 -1.35 18.54
CA PHE A 73 -10.05 -0.51 18.69
C PHE A 73 -10.33 0.81 19.41
N GLY A 74 -11.54 1.01 19.92
CA GLY A 74 -11.83 2.14 20.78
C GLY A 74 -12.62 3.27 20.15
N ALA A 75 -13.28 3.06 19.01
CA ALA A 75 -14.15 4.07 18.43
C ALA A 75 -15.34 4.34 19.34
N SER A 76 -15.67 5.63 19.54
CA SER A 76 -16.82 6.04 20.30
C SER A 76 -18.01 6.32 19.37
N GLU A 77 -19.19 6.54 19.94
CA GLU A 77 -20.38 6.92 19.18
C GLU A 77 -20.13 8.20 18.36
N ASN A 78 -19.30 9.10 18.86
CA ASN A 78 -18.98 10.36 18.19
C ASN A 78 -17.98 10.20 17.06
N THR A 79 -17.12 9.18 17.10
CA THR A 79 -16.05 8.99 16.13
C THR A 79 -16.30 7.86 15.14
N ILE A 80 -17.24 6.93 15.44
CA ILE A 80 -17.46 5.75 14.60
C ILE A 80 -17.88 6.10 13.17
N GLY A 81 -18.68 7.13 13.00
CA GLY A 81 -19.13 7.57 11.67
C GLY A 81 -17.95 8.02 10.80
N TYR A 82 -17.10 8.87 11.34
CA TYR A 82 -15.90 9.35 10.64
C TYR A 82 -14.91 8.23 10.36
N ALA A 83 -14.68 7.37 11.34
CA ALA A 83 -13.77 6.24 11.22
C ALA A 83 -14.26 5.24 10.18
N THR A 84 -15.57 4.97 10.15
CA THR A 84 -16.16 4.07 9.15
C THR A 84 -16.02 4.63 7.74
N ASP A 85 -16.29 5.93 7.56
CA ASP A 85 -16.15 6.59 6.26
C ASP A 85 -14.70 6.53 5.76
N TYR A 86 -13.73 6.85 6.62
CA TYR A 86 -12.32 6.77 6.29
C TYR A 86 -11.93 5.34 5.91
N MET A 87 -12.34 4.37 6.72
CA MET A 87 -11.97 2.99 6.52
C MET A 87 -12.54 2.41 5.23
N ARG A 88 -13.77 2.74 4.87
CA ARG A 88 -14.38 2.24 3.63
C ARG A 88 -13.58 2.67 2.41
N ILE A 89 -13.18 3.94 2.37
CA ILE A 89 -12.37 4.47 1.27
C ILE A 89 -10.98 3.83 1.30
N TYR A 90 -10.37 3.74 2.48
CA TYR A 90 -9.05 3.12 2.64
C TYR A 90 -9.06 1.65 2.24
N ALA A 91 -10.14 0.92 2.54
CA ALA A 91 -10.28 -0.49 2.17
C ALA A 91 -10.19 -0.70 0.65
N PHE A 92 -10.83 0.17 -0.12
CA PHE A 92 -10.70 0.12 -1.58
C PHE A 92 -9.29 0.44 -2.07
N GLY A 93 -8.52 1.17 -1.27
CA GLY A 93 -7.12 1.49 -1.57
C GLY A 93 -6.10 0.49 -1.04
N THR A 94 -6.54 -0.56 -0.35
CA THR A 94 -5.65 -1.57 0.23
C THR A 94 -4.75 -2.21 -0.82
N LEU A 95 -5.28 -2.48 -2.02
CA LEU A 95 -4.51 -3.02 -3.13
C LEU A 95 -3.29 -2.14 -3.45
N PHE A 96 -3.49 -0.84 -3.53
CA PHE A 96 -2.40 0.10 -3.84
C PHE A 96 -1.37 0.15 -2.73
N VAL A 97 -1.81 0.14 -1.47
CA VAL A 97 -0.90 0.11 -0.31
C VAL A 97 -0.06 -1.16 -0.32
N GLN A 98 -0.70 -2.31 -0.52
CA GLN A 98 0.00 -3.60 -0.57
C GLN A 98 1.03 -3.63 -1.69
N LEU A 99 0.63 -3.23 -2.89
CA LEU A 99 1.53 -3.23 -4.05
C LEU A 99 2.68 -2.24 -3.88
N THR A 100 2.41 -1.03 -3.39
CA THR A 100 3.46 -0.04 -3.17
C THR A 100 4.50 -0.54 -2.19
N LEU A 101 4.06 -0.99 -1.01
CA LEU A 101 4.97 -1.43 0.04
C LEU A 101 5.69 -2.72 -0.35
N GLY A 102 4.94 -3.67 -0.91
CA GLY A 102 5.51 -4.98 -1.27
C GLY A 102 6.48 -4.89 -2.43
N MET A 103 6.08 -4.24 -3.52
CA MET A 103 6.91 -4.19 -4.73
C MET A 103 8.08 -3.22 -4.58
N ASN A 104 7.95 -2.19 -3.75
CA ASN A 104 9.06 -1.28 -3.47
C ASN A 104 10.27 -2.01 -2.88
N ALA A 105 10.03 -3.04 -2.09
CA ALA A 105 11.10 -3.88 -1.54
C ALA A 105 11.91 -4.57 -2.64
N PHE A 106 11.25 -5.00 -3.73
CA PHE A 106 11.93 -5.61 -4.87
C PHE A 106 12.75 -4.58 -5.67
N VAL A 107 12.28 -3.35 -5.76
CA VAL A 107 13.05 -2.25 -6.37
C VAL A 107 14.33 -2.01 -5.56
N THR A 108 14.22 -1.95 -4.25
CA THR A 108 15.37 -1.78 -3.34
C THR A 108 16.31 -2.97 -3.43
N ALA A 109 15.80 -4.20 -3.51
CA ALA A 109 16.59 -5.42 -3.60
C ALA A 109 17.47 -5.46 -4.85
N GLN A 110 17.03 -4.80 -5.93
CA GLN A 110 17.82 -4.71 -7.17
C GLN A 110 18.86 -3.58 -7.14
N GLY A 111 18.98 -2.87 -6.02
CA GLY A 111 19.94 -1.79 -5.86
C GLY A 111 19.45 -0.41 -6.29
N PHE A 112 18.19 -0.30 -6.69
CA PHE A 112 17.59 0.98 -7.13
C PHE A 112 17.01 1.76 -5.95
N THR A 113 17.81 2.00 -4.92
CA THR A 113 17.39 2.69 -3.69
C THR A 113 16.83 4.09 -3.99
N LYS A 114 17.42 4.78 -4.96
CA LYS A 114 16.97 6.11 -5.38
C LYS A 114 15.54 6.09 -5.93
N ILE A 115 15.25 5.10 -6.78
CA ILE A 115 13.91 4.93 -7.37
C ILE A 115 12.88 4.58 -6.30
N SER A 116 13.26 3.70 -5.38
CA SER A 116 12.46 3.31 -4.23
C SER A 116 12.11 4.53 -3.36
N MET A 117 13.11 5.36 -3.07
CA MET A 117 12.94 6.59 -2.31
C MET A 117 12.05 7.60 -3.04
N LEU A 118 12.19 7.71 -4.37
CA LEU A 118 11.37 8.60 -5.17
C LEU A 118 9.90 8.18 -5.16
N SER A 119 9.61 6.88 -5.12
CA SER A 119 8.21 6.41 -5.03
C SER A 119 7.56 6.86 -3.73
N VAL A 120 8.28 6.79 -2.62
CA VAL A 120 7.80 7.28 -1.31
C VAL A 120 7.59 8.80 -1.34
N LEU A 121 8.54 9.53 -1.93
CA LEU A 121 8.44 10.99 -2.05
C LEU A 121 7.26 11.41 -2.92
N ILE A 122 7.03 10.73 -4.04
CA ILE A 122 5.88 11.00 -4.91
C ILE A 122 4.59 10.84 -4.15
N GLY A 123 4.45 9.73 -3.41
CA GLY A 123 3.26 9.50 -2.59
C GLY A 123 3.07 10.56 -1.51
N ALA A 124 4.15 10.94 -0.81
CA ALA A 124 4.09 11.95 0.24
C ALA A 124 3.73 13.32 -0.31
N ILE A 125 4.34 13.74 -1.43
CA ILE A 125 4.06 15.03 -2.05
C ILE A 125 2.62 15.09 -2.54
N CYS A 126 2.16 14.03 -3.22
CA CYS A 126 0.77 13.95 -3.68
C CYS A 126 -0.20 14.04 -2.51
N ASN A 127 0.09 13.37 -1.41
CA ASN A 127 -0.76 13.41 -0.21
C ASN A 127 -0.81 14.82 0.38
N ILE A 128 0.34 15.48 0.51
CA ILE A 128 0.43 16.84 1.04
C ILE A 128 -0.38 17.83 0.18
N VAL A 129 -0.35 17.65 -1.15
CA VAL A 129 -1.09 18.52 -2.08
C VAL A 129 -2.58 18.19 -2.07
N LEU A 130 -2.93 16.89 -2.11
CA LEU A 130 -4.32 16.45 -2.24
C LEU A 130 -5.14 16.59 -0.95
N ASP A 131 -4.51 16.44 0.22
CA ASP A 131 -5.23 16.57 1.48
C ASP A 131 -5.97 17.91 1.62
N PRO A 132 -5.29 19.08 1.47
CA PRO A 132 -6.01 20.35 1.55
C PRO A 132 -7.07 20.50 0.45
N VAL A 133 -6.77 20.03 -0.76
CA VAL A 133 -7.69 20.14 -1.89
C VAL A 133 -9.00 19.41 -1.60
N PHE A 134 -8.93 18.16 -1.13
CA PHE A 134 -10.13 17.38 -0.88
C PHE A 134 -10.83 17.77 0.43
N ILE A 135 -10.07 18.09 1.47
CA ILE A 135 -10.65 18.42 2.78
C ILE A 135 -11.32 19.80 2.73
N PHE A 136 -10.62 20.80 2.19
CA PHE A 136 -11.09 22.20 2.22
C PHE A 136 -11.73 22.61 0.89
N GLY A 137 -11.15 22.22 -0.24
CA GLY A 137 -11.64 22.61 -1.57
C GLY A 137 -12.96 21.95 -1.94
N PHE A 138 -13.10 20.66 -1.66
CA PHE A 138 -14.30 19.89 -1.96
C PHE A 138 -15.17 19.63 -0.71
N HIS A 139 -14.77 20.14 0.44
CA HIS A 139 -15.51 19.98 1.71
C HIS A 139 -15.80 18.53 2.09
N MET A 140 -14.87 17.62 1.75
CA MET A 140 -15.05 16.19 1.99
C MET A 140 -14.70 15.76 3.42
N GLY A 141 -13.91 16.56 4.14
CA GLY A 141 -13.51 16.25 5.51
C GLY A 141 -12.69 14.98 5.59
N VAL A 142 -13.07 14.05 6.46
CA VAL A 142 -12.36 12.78 6.68
C VAL A 142 -12.33 11.92 5.41
N LYS A 143 -13.42 11.92 4.64
CA LYS A 143 -13.47 11.21 3.36
C LYS A 143 -12.44 11.75 2.38
N GLY A 144 -12.22 13.07 2.38
CA GLY A 144 -11.19 13.70 1.57
C GLY A 144 -9.79 13.24 1.94
N ALA A 145 -9.49 13.13 3.23
CA ALA A 145 -8.20 12.63 3.71
C ALA A 145 -7.96 11.19 3.24
N ALA A 146 -8.96 10.32 3.35
CA ALA A 146 -8.88 8.94 2.91
C ALA A 146 -8.66 8.85 1.39
N LEU A 147 -9.42 9.62 0.62
CA LEU A 147 -9.32 9.65 -0.83
C LEU A 147 -7.95 10.16 -1.27
N ALA A 148 -7.43 11.19 -0.62
CA ALA A 148 -6.10 11.72 -0.91
C ALA A 148 -5.03 10.65 -0.67
N THR A 149 -5.12 9.91 0.43
CA THR A 149 -4.20 8.81 0.74
C THR A 149 -4.27 7.71 -0.32
N VAL A 150 -5.47 7.29 -0.71
CA VAL A 150 -5.67 6.25 -1.72
C VAL A 150 -5.11 6.68 -3.07
N LEU A 151 -5.39 7.91 -3.51
CA LEU A 151 -4.88 8.42 -4.79
C LEU A 151 -3.36 8.55 -4.77
N SER A 152 -2.78 9.00 -3.66
CA SER A 152 -1.33 9.09 -3.51
C SER A 152 -0.68 7.72 -3.61
N GLN A 153 -1.25 6.72 -2.96
CA GLN A 153 -0.76 5.34 -3.04
C GLN A 153 -0.93 4.77 -4.45
N ALA A 154 -2.03 5.10 -5.13
CA ALA A 154 -2.25 4.67 -6.52
C ALA A 154 -1.16 5.23 -7.45
N ILE A 155 -0.81 6.50 -7.29
CA ILE A 155 0.24 7.13 -8.09
C ILE A 155 1.59 6.46 -7.82
N SER A 156 1.92 6.22 -6.54
CA SER A 156 3.16 5.52 -6.16
C SER A 156 3.18 4.09 -6.72
N THR A 157 2.05 3.39 -6.67
CA THR A 157 1.92 2.04 -7.22
C THR A 157 2.20 2.03 -8.73
N ILE A 158 1.61 2.97 -9.46
CA ILE A 158 1.84 3.11 -10.90
C ILE A 158 3.32 3.32 -11.17
N TRP A 159 3.97 4.20 -10.43
CA TRP A 159 5.40 4.46 -10.55
C TRP A 159 6.23 3.19 -10.36
N VAL A 160 5.99 2.47 -9.26
CA VAL A 160 6.74 1.26 -8.92
C VAL A 160 6.50 0.15 -9.93
N VAL A 161 5.24 -0.09 -10.33
CA VAL A 161 4.88 -1.16 -11.26
C VAL A 161 5.45 -0.85 -12.66
N LEU A 162 5.35 0.39 -13.12
CA LEU A 162 5.93 0.78 -14.41
C LEU A 162 7.45 0.60 -14.42
N PHE A 163 8.10 0.92 -13.32
CA PHE A 163 9.55 0.71 -13.19
C PHE A 163 9.89 -0.78 -13.26
N LEU A 164 9.14 -1.63 -12.55
CA LEU A 164 9.38 -3.08 -12.54
C LEU A 164 9.05 -3.74 -13.88
N CYS A 165 8.16 -3.15 -14.66
CA CYS A 165 7.87 -3.62 -16.02
C CYS A 165 8.82 -3.06 -17.06
N GLY A 166 9.66 -2.10 -16.68
CA GLY A 166 10.58 -1.41 -17.57
C GLY A 166 11.83 -2.22 -17.89
N LYS A 167 12.61 -1.72 -18.85
CA LYS A 167 13.82 -2.39 -19.35
C LYS A 167 15.05 -2.19 -18.47
N LYS A 168 14.99 -1.27 -17.48
CA LYS A 168 16.13 -0.92 -16.63
C LYS A 168 16.32 -1.89 -15.46
N THR A 169 15.31 -2.72 -15.18
CA THR A 169 15.36 -3.65 -14.05
C THR A 169 16.02 -4.96 -14.46
N GLN A 170 16.67 -5.59 -13.50
CA GLN A 170 17.28 -6.90 -13.68
C GLN A 170 16.21 -8.00 -13.76
N ILE A 171 15.14 -7.87 -12.97
CA ILE A 171 13.99 -8.78 -13.01
C ILE A 171 12.72 -7.95 -13.26
N ARG A 172 11.75 -8.53 -13.96
CA ARG A 172 10.54 -7.84 -14.40
C ARG A 172 9.28 -8.57 -13.95
N LEU A 173 8.22 -7.80 -13.85
CA LEU A 173 6.88 -8.35 -13.66
C LEU A 173 6.32 -9.01 -14.93
#